data_b3a10676c155190cbc040ab5a284a8d4
#
_entry.id   b3a10676c155190cbc040ab5a284a8d4
#
_cell.length_a   1.000
_cell.length_b   1.000
_cell.length_c   1.000
_cell.angle_alpha   90.00
_cell.angle_beta   90.00
_cell.angle_gamma   90.00
#
_symmetry.space_group_name_H-M   'P 1'
#
loop_
_entity.id
_entity.type
_entity.pdbx_description
1 polymer ?
#
loop_
_entity_poly.entity_id
_entity_poly.type
_entity_poly.pdbx_seq_one_letter_code
_entity_poly.pdbx_strand_id
1 'polypeptide(L)'
;MVKLNSIRFSDIYITPDKTCFIPDGVTQNGLAIIKPEDFDIFYNLIEESWDGENPSYSVLYENIFYRVERTVAIYGVQYCARKMPEKVPPLAALNFPRELCRHLLSLSSASGLILWSGPTGAGKTTSISGLLKEYLTMEGGFAYTIEDPTEMPLDGIYKSMKGGLGLCKQTQPVNGDWGASLKSALRSKPRFIFVGEIRTPDTASEVLRAATSGHLVLSTIHANNIADAINSVVKYASSTTMSEELAYDLFSRGILGVMHQTLIGVHDKRPAVNYLFANPDTTKGDQVRGIIKGGNLNLGTSIETQMTRMRKGMNLFPDLS
;
A
#
# COMPACT_ATOMS: atom_id res chain seq x y z
N MET A 1 4.78 32.32 -18.82
CA MET A 1 4.78 30.87 -19.18
C MET A 1 4.69 30.08 -17.90
N VAL A 2 4.13 28.89 -17.94
CA VAL A 2 3.75 28.14 -16.72
C VAL A 2 4.57 26.85 -16.70
N LYS A 3 5.22 26.54 -15.55
CA LYS A 3 5.97 25.30 -15.37
C LYS A 3 5.05 24.09 -15.27
N LEU A 4 5.53 22.93 -15.71
CA LEU A 4 4.79 21.66 -15.72
C LEU A 4 4.20 21.34 -14.35
N ASN A 5 4.99 21.41 -13.29
CA ASN A 5 4.55 21.05 -11.94
C ASN A 5 3.52 22.01 -11.32
N SER A 6 3.37 23.22 -11.84
CA SER A 6 2.35 24.17 -11.42
C SER A 6 0.98 23.94 -12.08
N ILE A 7 0.92 23.12 -13.13
CA ILE A 7 -0.32 22.72 -13.78
C ILE A 7 -0.95 21.57 -12.99
N ARG A 8 -2.26 21.64 -12.77
CA ARG A 8 -3.00 20.59 -12.07
C ARG A 8 -3.43 19.51 -13.07
N PHE A 9 -2.83 18.34 -12.98
CA PHE A 9 -3.20 17.14 -13.73
C PHE A 9 -2.77 15.88 -12.96
N SER A 10 -3.35 14.75 -13.32
CA SER A 10 -2.96 13.41 -12.84
C SER A 10 -2.02 12.72 -13.82
N ASP A 11 -2.32 12.84 -15.11
CA ASP A 11 -1.62 12.14 -16.18
C ASP A 11 -1.28 13.12 -17.31
N ILE A 12 -0.14 12.90 -17.94
CA ILE A 12 0.30 13.64 -19.13
C ILE A 12 0.59 12.63 -20.24
N TYR A 13 0.10 12.91 -21.43
CA TYR A 13 0.31 12.08 -22.62
C TYR A 13 1.15 12.87 -23.61
N ILE A 14 2.21 12.24 -24.11
CA ILE A 14 3.15 12.86 -25.03
C ILE A 14 3.19 12.03 -26.31
N THR A 15 2.85 12.67 -27.42
CA THR A 15 2.83 12.06 -28.75
C THR A 15 4.23 12.09 -29.41
N PRO A 16 4.46 11.34 -30.52
CA PRO A 16 5.77 11.31 -31.19
C PRO A 16 6.25 12.67 -31.71
N ASP A 17 5.33 13.56 -32.03
CA ASP A 17 5.61 14.95 -32.45
C ASP A 17 5.84 15.90 -31.25
N LYS A 18 5.98 15.35 -30.04
CA LYS A 18 6.15 16.06 -28.76
C LYS A 18 4.99 16.95 -28.37
N THR A 19 3.79 16.71 -28.91
CA THR A 19 2.58 17.37 -28.41
C THR A 19 2.18 16.77 -27.05
N CYS A 20 1.89 17.66 -26.10
CA CYS A 20 1.62 17.32 -24.73
C CYS A 20 0.16 17.52 -24.38
N PHE A 21 -0.49 16.47 -23.89
CA PHE A 21 -1.90 16.48 -23.53
C PHE A 21 -2.07 16.14 -22.03
N ILE A 22 -3.08 16.74 -21.40
CA ILE A 22 -3.55 16.38 -20.05
C ILE A 22 -5.05 16.14 -20.07
N PRO A 23 -5.63 15.41 -19.10
CA PRO A 23 -7.09 15.34 -18.94
C PRO A 23 -7.68 16.73 -18.80
N ASP A 24 -8.71 17.01 -19.60
CA ASP A 24 -9.45 18.27 -19.50
C ASP A 24 -10.29 18.28 -18.22
N GLY A 25 -10.08 19.26 -17.37
CA GLY A 25 -10.85 19.41 -16.13
C GLY A 25 -12.31 19.87 -16.33
N VAL A 26 -12.70 20.19 -17.55
CA VAL A 26 -14.04 20.72 -17.90
C VAL A 26 -14.94 19.63 -18.45
N THR A 27 -14.41 18.73 -19.27
CA THR A 27 -15.16 17.61 -19.85
C THR A 27 -14.70 16.28 -19.25
N GLN A 28 -15.63 15.38 -18.90
CA GLN A 28 -15.29 14.14 -18.19
C GLN A 28 -14.30 13.21 -18.94
N ASN A 29 -14.19 13.34 -20.28
CA ASN A 29 -13.34 12.48 -21.11
C ASN A 29 -12.51 13.26 -22.14
N GLY A 30 -12.37 14.56 -22.00
CA GLY A 30 -11.63 15.41 -22.93
C GLY A 30 -10.13 15.48 -22.59
N LEU A 31 -9.33 15.87 -23.57
CA LEU A 31 -7.91 16.19 -23.41
C LEU A 31 -7.67 17.65 -23.81
N ALA A 32 -6.84 18.33 -23.05
CA ALA A 32 -6.35 19.67 -23.35
C ALA A 32 -4.87 19.64 -23.73
N ILE A 33 -4.50 20.40 -24.75
CA ILE A 33 -3.09 20.58 -25.12
C ILE A 33 -2.48 21.60 -24.16
N ILE A 34 -1.30 21.26 -23.62
CA ILE A 34 -0.49 22.18 -22.80
C ILE A 34 0.89 22.40 -23.41
N LYS A 35 1.49 23.54 -23.09
CA LYS A 35 2.86 23.89 -23.49
C LYS A 35 3.61 24.48 -22.28
N PRO A 36 4.09 23.63 -21.34
CA PRO A 36 4.90 24.10 -20.23
C PRO A 36 6.23 24.69 -20.76
N GLU A 37 6.76 25.69 -20.08
CA GLU A 37 8.03 26.31 -20.46
C GLU A 37 9.25 25.39 -20.26
N ASP A 38 9.11 24.41 -19.36
CA ASP A 38 10.11 23.41 -18.99
C ASP A 38 9.85 22.02 -19.60
N PHE A 39 8.99 21.96 -20.62
CA PHE A 39 8.60 20.68 -21.25
C PHE A 39 9.80 19.91 -21.82
N ASP A 40 10.71 20.59 -22.53
CA ASP A 40 11.86 19.93 -23.14
C ASP A 40 12.80 19.32 -22.09
N ILE A 41 12.94 19.95 -20.92
CA ILE A 41 13.73 19.42 -19.80
C ILE A 41 13.09 18.13 -19.29
N PHE A 42 11.78 18.14 -19.08
CA PHE A 42 11.02 16.97 -18.63
C PHE A 42 11.06 15.84 -19.67
N TYR A 43 10.86 16.17 -20.95
CA TYR A 43 10.91 15.19 -22.05
C TYR A 43 12.27 14.51 -22.15
N ASN A 44 13.36 15.27 -22.12
CA ASN A 44 14.71 14.71 -22.17
C ASN A 44 14.98 13.83 -20.93
N LEU A 45 14.52 14.23 -19.76
CA LEU A 45 14.66 13.42 -18.54
C LEU A 45 13.99 12.06 -18.69
N ILE A 46 12.78 11.98 -19.25
CA ILE A 46 12.10 10.69 -19.44
C ILE A 46 12.78 9.83 -20.49
N GLU A 47 13.32 10.41 -21.56
CA GLU A 47 14.09 9.69 -22.58
C GLU A 47 15.40 9.12 -22.01
N GLU A 48 16.16 9.93 -21.29
CA GLU A 48 17.46 9.56 -20.72
C GLU A 48 17.34 8.55 -19.55
N SER A 49 16.19 8.54 -18.86
CA SER A 49 15.95 7.64 -17.74
C SER A 49 15.52 6.24 -18.16
N TRP A 50 15.22 6.02 -19.44
CA TRP A 50 14.86 4.70 -19.94
C TRP A 50 16.09 3.81 -20.05
N ASP A 51 16.03 2.61 -19.44
CA ASP A 51 17.12 1.62 -19.42
C ASP A 51 17.29 0.82 -20.71
N GLY A 52 16.41 1.01 -21.70
CA GLY A 52 16.42 0.27 -22.97
C GLY A 52 15.57 -1.01 -22.95
N GLU A 53 15.08 -1.44 -21.80
CA GLU A 53 14.38 -2.73 -21.63
C GLU A 53 12.97 -2.57 -21.09
N ASN A 54 12.82 -1.96 -19.92
CA ASN A 54 11.54 -1.87 -19.23
C ASN A 54 10.72 -0.66 -19.74
N PRO A 55 9.54 -0.86 -20.33
CA PRO A 55 8.69 0.23 -20.79
C PRO A 55 8.06 1.05 -19.65
N SER A 56 7.99 0.48 -18.43
CA SER A 56 7.40 1.12 -17.26
C SER A 56 8.52 1.46 -16.25
N TYR A 57 8.73 2.75 -16.00
CA TYR A 57 9.79 3.25 -15.09
C TYR A 57 9.35 4.53 -14.38
N SER A 58 10.15 4.97 -13.41
CA SER A 58 9.88 6.19 -12.65
C SER A 58 10.98 7.21 -12.84
N VAL A 59 10.61 8.49 -12.96
CA VAL A 59 11.54 9.62 -13.02
C VAL A 59 11.25 10.62 -11.91
N LEU A 60 12.28 11.25 -11.39
CA LEU A 60 12.15 12.34 -10.41
C LEU A 60 12.36 13.68 -11.11
N TYR A 61 11.32 14.51 -11.20
CA TYR A 61 11.36 15.84 -11.77
C TYR A 61 10.91 16.89 -10.75
N GLU A 62 11.76 17.84 -10.41
CA GLU A 62 11.50 18.91 -9.41
C GLU A 62 10.87 18.37 -8.11
N ASN A 63 11.46 17.31 -7.52
CA ASN A 63 11.00 16.63 -6.30
C ASN A 63 9.65 15.90 -6.41
N ILE A 64 9.10 15.74 -7.59
CA ILE A 64 7.89 14.96 -7.85
C ILE A 64 8.26 13.75 -8.69
N PHE A 65 7.89 12.56 -8.24
CA PHE A 65 7.99 11.34 -9.02
C PHE A 65 6.91 11.30 -10.10
N TYR A 66 7.32 10.88 -11.29
CA TYR A 66 6.42 10.53 -12.39
C TYR A 66 6.61 9.06 -12.73
N ARG A 67 5.52 8.32 -12.78
CA ARG A 67 5.49 6.98 -13.36
C ARG A 67 5.31 7.13 -14.86
N VAL A 68 6.30 6.67 -15.63
CA VAL A 68 6.32 6.76 -17.08
C VAL A 68 6.04 5.40 -17.68
N GLU A 69 5.12 5.37 -18.62
CA GLU A 69 4.86 4.23 -19.51
C GLU A 69 5.25 4.63 -20.92
N ARG A 70 6.25 3.95 -21.47
CA ARG A 70 6.76 4.14 -22.83
C ARG A 70 6.12 3.12 -23.76
N THR A 71 5.47 3.58 -24.81
CA THR A 71 4.80 2.71 -25.79
C THR A 71 5.34 3.00 -27.19
N VAL A 72 5.71 1.94 -27.92
CA VAL A 72 6.05 2.05 -29.34
C VAL A 72 4.75 1.93 -30.13
N ALA A 73 4.27 3.05 -30.65
CA ALA A 73 3.08 3.14 -31.48
C ALA A 73 3.46 3.16 -32.99
N ILE A 74 2.43 3.12 -33.86
CA ILE A 74 2.64 3.07 -35.33
C ILE A 74 3.48 4.27 -35.84
N TYR A 75 3.28 5.45 -35.26
CA TYR A 75 3.95 6.68 -35.71
C TYR A 75 5.17 7.08 -34.86
N GLY A 76 5.63 6.23 -33.96
CA GLY A 76 6.78 6.49 -33.11
C GLY A 76 6.51 6.23 -31.63
N VAL A 77 7.40 6.70 -30.78
CA VAL A 77 7.30 6.51 -29.33
C VAL A 77 6.32 7.51 -28.73
N GLN A 78 5.46 7.00 -27.83
CA GLN A 78 4.55 7.77 -27.02
C GLN A 78 4.83 7.52 -25.53
N TYR A 79 4.54 8.52 -24.71
CA TYR A 79 4.68 8.43 -23.27
C TYR A 79 3.35 8.75 -22.58
N CYS A 80 3.02 7.98 -21.56
CA CYS A 80 2.06 8.36 -20.54
C CYS A 80 2.82 8.53 -19.22
N ALA A 81 2.84 9.73 -18.66
CA ALA A 81 3.50 9.98 -17.39
C ALA A 81 2.46 10.39 -16.33
N ARG A 82 2.33 9.57 -15.29
CA ARG A 82 1.45 9.85 -14.15
C ARG A 82 2.21 10.61 -13.08
N LYS A 83 1.67 11.77 -12.73
CA LYS A 83 2.19 12.58 -11.63
C LYS A 83 1.86 11.94 -10.29
N MET A 84 2.88 11.56 -9.53
CA MET A 84 2.71 10.96 -8.23
C MET A 84 2.49 12.03 -7.15
N PRO A 85 1.86 11.69 -6.03
CA PRO A 85 1.71 12.61 -4.91
C PRO A 85 3.07 13.11 -4.41
N GLU A 86 3.18 14.40 -4.15
CA GLU A 86 4.42 15.01 -3.63
C GLU A 86 4.73 14.57 -2.19
N LYS A 87 3.70 14.26 -1.43
CA LYS A 87 3.81 13.90 -0.01
C LYS A 87 2.84 12.80 0.35
N VAL A 88 3.28 11.92 1.23
CA VAL A 88 2.40 10.94 1.87
C VAL A 88 1.48 11.68 2.84
N PRO A 89 0.14 11.62 2.67
CA PRO A 89 -0.78 12.26 3.60
C PRO A 89 -0.68 11.61 4.99
N PRO A 90 -0.81 12.39 6.07
CA PRO A 90 -0.90 11.81 7.40
C PRO A 90 -2.21 11.02 7.53
N LEU A 91 -2.22 9.96 8.35
CA LEU A 91 -3.39 9.08 8.52
C LEU A 91 -4.64 9.87 8.95
N ALA A 92 -4.47 10.89 9.79
CA ALA A 92 -5.54 11.77 10.25
C ALA A 92 -6.21 12.57 9.12
N ALA A 93 -5.51 12.86 8.02
CA ALA A 93 -6.05 13.58 6.86
C ALA A 93 -6.90 12.68 5.95
N LEU A 94 -6.90 11.38 6.16
CA LEU A 94 -7.64 10.40 5.34
C LEU A 94 -9.09 10.22 5.76
N ASN A 95 -9.57 11.03 6.72
CA ASN A 95 -10.96 10.99 7.23
C ASN A 95 -11.40 9.62 7.80
N PHE A 96 -10.49 8.85 8.36
CA PHE A 96 -10.84 7.66 9.11
C PHE A 96 -11.43 8.01 10.49
N PRO A 97 -12.27 7.13 11.06
CA PRO A 97 -12.70 7.28 12.45
C PRO A 97 -11.50 7.42 13.40
N ARG A 98 -11.56 8.39 14.31
CA ARG A 98 -10.45 8.69 15.24
C ARG A 98 -10.02 7.48 16.06
N GLU A 99 -10.96 6.67 16.50
CA GLU A 99 -10.67 5.47 17.30
C GLU A 99 -9.97 4.39 16.47
N LEU A 100 -10.31 4.26 15.18
CA LEU A 100 -9.59 3.38 14.25
C LEU A 100 -8.14 3.83 14.08
N CYS A 101 -7.92 5.13 13.84
CA CYS A 101 -6.55 5.67 13.75
C CYS A 101 -5.76 5.40 15.04
N ARG A 102 -6.36 5.65 16.22
CA ARG A 102 -5.71 5.39 17.51
C ARG A 102 -5.32 3.92 17.67
N HIS A 103 -6.23 3.02 17.32
CA HIS A 103 -5.96 1.58 17.41
C HIS A 103 -4.86 1.16 16.43
N LEU A 104 -4.91 1.58 15.17
CA LEU A 104 -3.85 1.31 14.20
C LEU A 104 -2.49 1.80 14.69
N LEU A 105 -2.42 3.02 15.22
CA LEU A 105 -1.17 3.57 15.76
C LEU A 105 -0.65 2.80 16.97
N SER A 106 -1.53 2.23 17.81
CA SER A 106 -1.10 1.41 18.95
C SER A 106 -0.44 0.09 18.55
N LEU A 107 -0.60 -0.36 17.31
CA LEU A 107 0.04 -1.55 16.77
C LEU A 107 1.49 -1.33 16.31
N SER A 108 2.03 -0.12 16.41
CA SER A 108 3.37 0.25 15.94
C SER A 108 4.51 -0.58 16.54
N SER A 109 4.31 -1.13 17.74
CA SER A 109 5.29 -2.00 18.43
C SER A 109 5.02 -3.49 18.27
N ALA A 110 3.88 -3.87 17.68
CA ALA A 110 3.53 -5.26 17.46
C ALA A 110 4.29 -5.88 16.28
N SER A 111 4.25 -7.20 16.18
CA SER A 111 4.66 -7.97 15.01
C SER A 111 3.47 -8.75 14.46
N GLY A 112 3.38 -8.86 13.14
CA GLY A 112 2.28 -9.52 12.46
C GLY A 112 1.90 -8.83 11.16
N LEU A 113 0.75 -9.21 10.60
CA LEU A 113 0.22 -8.73 9.33
C LEU A 113 -0.94 -7.77 9.54
N ILE A 114 -0.83 -6.59 8.97
CA ILE A 114 -1.93 -5.66 8.73
C ILE A 114 -2.24 -5.67 7.24
N LEU A 115 -3.40 -6.19 6.86
CA LEU A 115 -3.81 -6.38 5.47
C LEU A 115 -4.91 -5.39 5.09
N TRP A 116 -4.72 -4.63 4.00
CA TRP A 116 -5.73 -3.76 3.42
C TRP A 116 -6.34 -4.38 2.17
N SER A 117 -7.65 -4.54 2.15
CA SER A 117 -8.39 -5.04 1.00
C SER A 117 -9.35 -4.00 0.41
N GLY A 118 -9.82 -4.23 -0.79
CA GLY A 118 -10.79 -3.39 -1.48
C GLY A 118 -10.55 -3.28 -2.97
N PRO A 119 -11.44 -2.64 -3.73
CA PRO A 119 -11.31 -2.48 -5.17
C PRO A 119 -10.13 -1.58 -5.56
N THR A 120 -9.78 -1.60 -6.86
CA THR A 120 -8.81 -0.65 -7.43
C THR A 120 -9.30 0.78 -7.22
N GLY A 121 -8.38 1.69 -6.87
CA GLY A 121 -8.71 3.10 -6.62
C GLY A 121 -9.38 3.36 -5.27
N ALA A 122 -9.53 2.37 -4.39
CA ALA A 122 -10.09 2.55 -3.05
C ALA A 122 -9.16 3.31 -2.08
N GLY A 123 -7.93 3.64 -2.47
CA GLY A 123 -6.97 4.37 -1.64
C GLY A 123 -6.19 3.48 -0.65
N LYS A 124 -6.15 2.17 -0.87
CA LYS A 124 -5.43 1.21 -0.01
C LYS A 124 -3.96 1.59 0.22
N THR A 125 -3.23 1.79 -0.87
CA THR A 125 -1.81 2.17 -0.84
C THR A 125 -1.59 3.48 -0.09
N THR A 126 -2.45 4.47 -0.33
CA THR A 126 -2.40 5.76 0.39
C THR A 126 -2.56 5.58 1.90
N SER A 127 -3.50 4.73 2.31
CA SER A 127 -3.79 4.44 3.73
C SER A 127 -2.63 3.74 4.41
N ILE A 128 -2.07 2.70 3.77
CA ILE A 128 -0.91 1.97 4.30
C ILE A 128 0.33 2.86 4.35
N SER A 129 0.58 3.64 3.30
CA SER A 129 1.72 4.56 3.27
C SER A 129 1.62 5.62 4.37
N GLY A 130 0.42 6.17 4.59
CA GLY A 130 0.16 7.07 5.72
C GLY A 130 0.47 6.40 7.06
N LEU A 131 0.00 5.17 7.27
CA LEU A 131 0.23 4.41 8.49
C LEU A 131 1.72 4.09 8.69
N LEU A 132 2.43 3.63 7.65
CA LEU A 132 3.87 3.34 7.72
C LEU A 132 4.69 4.58 8.06
N LYS A 133 4.36 5.72 7.45
CA LYS A 133 4.99 7.01 7.77
C LYS A 133 4.80 7.38 9.24
N GLU A 134 3.57 7.23 9.78
CA GLU A 134 3.32 7.46 11.20
C GLU A 134 4.15 6.52 12.08
N TYR A 135 4.25 5.23 11.73
CA TYR A 135 5.08 4.28 12.48
C TYR A 135 6.57 4.69 12.51
N LEU A 136 7.11 5.09 11.36
CA LEU A 136 8.50 5.59 11.28
C LEU A 136 8.70 6.88 12.10
N THR A 137 7.70 7.77 12.10
CA THR A 137 7.75 9.01 12.88
C THR A 137 7.57 8.76 14.37
N MET A 138 6.75 7.79 14.78
CA MET A 138 6.54 7.45 16.20
C MET A 138 7.71 6.65 16.77
N GLU A 139 8.05 5.56 16.09
CA GLU A 139 8.96 4.54 16.61
C GLU A 139 10.40 4.69 16.11
N GLY A 140 10.58 5.26 14.93
CA GLY A 140 11.84 5.15 14.20
C GLY A 140 12.05 3.73 13.66
N GLY A 141 13.29 3.35 13.48
CA GLY A 141 13.66 2.03 12.97
C GLY A 141 13.71 1.94 11.45
N PHE A 142 13.88 0.73 10.92
CA PHE A 142 14.08 0.49 9.51
C PHE A 142 12.83 -0.11 8.87
N ALA A 143 12.33 0.55 7.82
CA ALA A 143 11.28 0.05 6.94
C ALA A 143 11.86 -0.33 5.57
N TYR A 144 11.37 -1.44 5.03
CA TYR A 144 11.68 -1.90 3.69
C TYR A 144 10.38 -2.04 2.90
N THR A 145 10.24 -1.35 1.76
CA THR A 145 9.07 -1.51 0.90
C THR A 145 9.44 -2.20 -0.40
N ILE A 146 8.50 -3.00 -0.91
CA ILE A 146 8.59 -3.67 -2.21
C ILE A 146 7.29 -3.37 -2.93
N GLU A 147 7.34 -2.53 -3.94
CA GLU A 147 6.17 -2.02 -4.65
C GLU A 147 6.42 -1.99 -6.16
N ASP A 148 5.45 -2.35 -6.97
CA ASP A 148 5.56 -2.29 -8.42
C ASP A 148 4.26 -1.75 -9.06
N PRO A 149 4.34 -0.48 -9.43
CA PRO A 149 5.37 0.49 -9.07
C PRO A 149 5.14 1.13 -7.70
N THR A 150 6.13 1.89 -7.23
CA THR A 150 5.96 2.77 -6.05
C THR A 150 4.89 3.83 -6.34
N GLU A 151 3.95 4.03 -5.39
CA GLU A 151 2.84 4.99 -5.56
C GLU A 151 2.95 6.22 -4.65
N MET A 152 3.65 6.10 -3.53
CA MET A 152 3.79 7.17 -2.54
C MET A 152 5.26 7.38 -2.16
N PRO A 153 5.72 8.62 -1.99
CA PRO A 153 7.13 8.91 -1.68
C PRO A 153 7.42 8.60 -0.20
N LEU A 154 7.82 7.38 0.07
CA LEU A 154 8.18 6.90 1.42
C LEU A 154 9.69 6.86 1.65
N ASP A 155 10.50 6.84 0.59
CA ASP A 155 11.96 6.72 0.73
C ASP A 155 12.56 7.88 1.50
N GLY A 156 13.49 7.59 2.40
CA GLY A 156 14.21 8.64 3.13
C GLY A 156 14.27 8.45 4.65
N ILE A 157 14.70 9.51 5.32
CA ILE A 157 14.96 9.55 6.75
C ILE A 157 13.84 10.30 7.49
N TYR A 158 13.38 9.74 8.60
CA TYR A 158 12.33 10.26 9.46
C TYR A 158 12.86 10.55 10.85
N LYS A 159 12.50 11.71 11.41
CA LYS A 159 12.77 11.99 12.82
C LYS A 159 11.74 11.30 13.70
N SER A 160 12.19 10.44 14.61
CA SER A 160 11.30 9.73 15.52
C SER A 160 10.96 10.60 16.74
N MET A 161 9.71 10.53 17.19
CA MET A 161 9.26 11.17 18.44
C MET A 161 9.96 10.59 19.68
N LYS A 162 10.50 9.38 19.60
CA LYS A 162 11.27 8.71 20.66
C LYS A 162 12.74 9.11 20.69
N GLY A 163 13.16 10.10 19.89
CA GLY A 163 14.53 10.63 19.90
C GLY A 163 15.54 9.88 19.00
N GLY A 164 15.07 8.94 18.17
CA GLY A 164 15.89 8.24 17.18
C GLY A 164 15.59 8.68 15.76
N LEU A 165 16.03 7.86 14.79
CA LEU A 165 15.73 8.03 13.38
C LEU A 165 14.95 6.83 12.85
N GLY A 166 14.04 7.07 11.93
CA GLY A 166 13.47 6.10 11.03
C GLY A 166 14.13 6.20 9.66
N LEU A 167 14.29 5.07 8.99
CA LEU A 167 14.76 4.99 7.61
C LEU A 167 13.79 4.14 6.82
N CYS A 168 13.31 4.64 5.70
CA CYS A 168 12.57 3.85 4.73
C CYS A 168 13.44 3.64 3.49
N LYS A 169 13.59 2.39 3.07
CA LYS A 169 14.15 2.00 1.78
C LYS A 169 13.02 1.51 0.89
N GLN A 170 12.70 2.29 -0.12
CA GLN A 170 11.65 1.98 -1.07
C GLN A 170 12.23 1.31 -2.31
N THR A 171 11.73 0.13 -2.68
CA THR A 171 12.27 -0.67 -3.78
C THR A 171 11.18 -1.23 -4.67
N GLN A 172 11.57 -1.62 -5.88
CA GLN A 172 10.78 -2.43 -6.78
C GLN A 172 11.26 -3.89 -6.74
N PRO A 173 10.40 -4.88 -7.07
CA PRO A 173 10.84 -6.27 -7.16
C PRO A 173 11.87 -6.43 -8.28
N VAL A 174 13.00 -7.07 -7.95
CA VAL A 174 14.07 -7.32 -8.92
C VAL A 174 13.57 -8.34 -9.94
N ASN A 175 13.60 -7.99 -11.23
CA ASN A 175 13.11 -8.82 -12.35
C ASN A 175 11.66 -9.31 -12.17
N GLY A 176 10.82 -8.53 -11.48
CA GLY A 176 9.44 -8.92 -11.18
C GLY A 176 9.29 -10.04 -10.15
N ASP A 177 10.38 -10.51 -9.52
CA ASP A 177 10.36 -11.57 -8.50
C ASP A 177 10.13 -10.98 -7.10
N TRP A 178 8.87 -10.97 -6.70
CA TRP A 178 8.41 -10.49 -5.40
C TRP A 178 8.89 -11.37 -4.23
N GLY A 179 8.89 -12.70 -4.44
CA GLY A 179 9.29 -13.65 -3.42
C GLY A 179 10.77 -13.52 -3.08
N ALA A 180 11.65 -13.48 -4.09
CA ALA A 180 13.08 -13.27 -3.90
C ALA A 180 13.39 -11.90 -3.28
N SER A 181 12.67 -10.86 -3.72
CA SER A 181 12.83 -9.51 -3.17
C SER A 181 12.44 -9.44 -1.69
N LEU A 182 11.35 -10.11 -1.27
CA LEU A 182 10.96 -10.19 0.12
C LEU A 182 11.95 -10.99 0.97
N LYS A 183 12.46 -12.13 0.46
CA LYS A 183 13.54 -12.88 1.12
C LYS A 183 14.81 -12.03 1.31
N SER A 184 15.13 -11.19 0.31
CA SER A 184 16.26 -10.26 0.41
C SER A 184 16.01 -9.18 1.46
N ALA A 185 14.80 -8.62 1.50
CA ALA A 185 14.38 -7.63 2.49
C ALA A 185 14.55 -8.16 3.92
N LEU A 186 14.13 -9.41 4.19
CA LEU A 186 14.24 -10.05 5.51
C LEU A 186 15.69 -10.15 6.02
N ARG A 187 16.67 -10.29 5.11
CA ARG A 187 18.11 -10.30 5.48
C ARG A 187 18.59 -8.96 6.03
N SER A 188 17.91 -7.87 5.70
CA SER A 188 18.21 -6.53 6.21
C SER A 188 17.60 -6.26 7.58
N LYS A 189 16.90 -7.23 8.18
CA LYS A 189 16.23 -7.15 9.49
C LYS A 189 15.36 -5.89 9.66
N PRO A 190 14.46 -5.59 8.73
CA PRO A 190 13.58 -4.43 8.85
C PRO A 190 12.59 -4.65 10.00
N ARG A 191 12.25 -3.59 10.70
CA ARG A 191 11.15 -3.61 11.67
C ARG A 191 9.81 -3.65 10.96
N PHE A 192 9.69 -2.85 9.90
CA PHE A 192 8.49 -2.71 9.08
C PHE A 192 8.77 -3.19 7.67
N ILE A 193 7.87 -3.99 7.14
CA ILE A 193 7.90 -4.42 5.74
C ILE A 193 6.60 -3.99 5.08
N PHE A 194 6.69 -3.29 3.96
CA PHE A 194 5.51 -3.02 3.14
C PHE A 194 5.64 -3.74 1.80
N VAL A 195 4.74 -4.68 1.57
CA VAL A 195 4.58 -5.37 0.29
C VAL A 195 3.37 -4.77 -0.41
N GLY A 196 3.60 -4.05 -1.49
CA GLY A 196 2.59 -3.24 -2.17
C GLY A 196 1.29 -3.99 -2.42
N GLU A 197 1.37 -5.20 -2.97
CA GLU A 197 0.19 -6.05 -3.18
C GLU A 197 0.55 -7.54 -3.22
N ILE A 198 -0.32 -8.37 -2.64
CA ILE A 198 -0.25 -9.83 -2.76
C ILE A 198 -0.98 -10.25 -4.04
N ARG A 199 -0.20 -10.67 -5.06
CA ARG A 199 -0.71 -11.10 -6.37
C ARG A 199 -0.28 -12.51 -6.76
N THR A 200 0.76 -13.03 -6.11
CA THR A 200 1.36 -14.31 -6.48
C THR A 200 1.45 -15.26 -5.28
N PRO A 201 1.49 -16.58 -5.54
CA PRO A 201 1.67 -17.59 -4.50
C PRO A 201 2.90 -17.38 -3.63
N ASP A 202 4.02 -17.08 -4.25
CA ASP A 202 5.29 -16.88 -3.53
C ASP A 202 5.24 -15.65 -2.63
N THR A 203 4.66 -14.55 -3.12
CA THR A 203 4.43 -13.34 -2.30
C THR A 203 3.56 -13.65 -1.09
N ALA A 204 2.45 -14.36 -1.27
CA ALA A 204 1.54 -14.73 -0.18
C ALA A 204 2.25 -15.59 0.88
N SER A 205 2.98 -16.61 0.43
CA SER A 205 3.73 -17.52 1.31
C SER A 205 4.78 -16.79 2.12
N GLU A 206 5.56 -15.91 1.50
CA GLU A 206 6.62 -15.16 2.17
C GLU A 206 6.06 -14.07 3.10
N VAL A 207 4.94 -13.43 2.75
CA VAL A 207 4.23 -12.48 3.65
C VAL A 207 3.77 -13.18 4.92
N LEU A 208 3.17 -14.38 4.82
CA LEU A 208 2.73 -15.13 6.00
C LEU A 208 3.91 -15.55 6.88
N ARG A 209 5.03 -15.96 6.29
CA ARG A 209 6.25 -16.29 7.01
C ARG A 209 6.86 -15.07 7.70
N ALA A 210 6.95 -13.95 7.00
CA ALA A 210 7.48 -12.70 7.56
C ALA A 210 6.63 -12.21 8.74
N ALA A 211 5.30 -12.26 8.64
CA ALA A 211 4.37 -11.87 9.69
C ALA A 211 4.50 -12.71 10.97
N THR A 212 4.96 -13.97 10.84
CA THR A 212 5.17 -14.88 11.99
C THR A 212 6.61 -14.89 12.51
N SER A 213 7.52 -14.10 11.89
CA SER A 213 8.96 -14.07 12.25
C SER A 213 9.39 -12.78 12.96
N GLY A 214 8.46 -12.04 13.54
CA GLY A 214 8.78 -10.87 14.37
C GLY A 214 8.78 -9.53 13.64
N HIS A 215 8.43 -9.50 12.35
CA HIS A 215 8.26 -8.26 11.57
C HIS A 215 6.82 -7.75 11.65
N LEU A 216 6.63 -6.43 11.56
CA LEU A 216 5.33 -5.85 11.25
C LEU A 216 5.21 -5.71 9.75
N VAL A 217 4.33 -6.50 9.15
CA VAL A 217 4.12 -6.56 7.70
C VAL A 217 2.83 -5.82 7.35
N LEU A 218 2.94 -4.93 6.40
CA LEU A 218 1.82 -4.20 5.78
C LEU A 218 1.66 -4.69 4.34
N SER A 219 0.45 -4.96 3.90
CA SER A 219 0.22 -5.34 2.50
C SER A 219 -1.20 -5.02 2.03
N THR A 220 -1.39 -5.01 0.71
CA THR A 220 -2.71 -4.90 0.11
C THR A 220 -3.12 -6.17 -0.65
N ILE A 221 -4.41 -6.32 -0.86
CA ILE A 221 -4.98 -7.35 -1.73
C ILE A 221 -6.28 -6.84 -2.34
N HIS A 222 -6.59 -7.29 -3.56
CA HIS A 222 -7.91 -7.09 -4.12
C HIS A 222 -8.87 -8.17 -3.60
N ALA A 223 -9.94 -7.72 -2.91
CA ALA A 223 -11.01 -8.59 -2.42
C ALA A 223 -12.28 -7.79 -2.20
N ASN A 224 -13.45 -8.47 -2.16
CA ASN A 224 -14.75 -7.83 -2.01
C ASN A 224 -15.14 -7.58 -0.54
N ASN A 225 -14.53 -8.29 0.39
CA ASN A 225 -14.76 -8.19 1.83
C ASN A 225 -13.57 -8.80 2.60
N ILE A 226 -13.66 -8.78 3.94
CA ILE A 226 -12.60 -9.27 4.83
C ILE A 226 -12.41 -10.79 4.70
N ALA A 227 -13.49 -11.57 4.63
CA ALA A 227 -13.40 -13.02 4.50
C ALA A 227 -12.75 -13.43 3.17
N ASP A 228 -13.16 -12.77 2.07
CA ASP A 228 -12.55 -12.97 0.75
C ASP A 228 -11.06 -12.59 0.75
N ALA A 229 -10.67 -11.53 1.45
CA ALA A 229 -9.26 -11.13 1.56
C ALA A 229 -8.41 -12.21 2.24
N ILE A 230 -8.88 -12.75 3.36
CA ILE A 230 -8.21 -13.85 4.08
C ILE A 230 -8.13 -15.10 3.18
N ASN A 231 -9.26 -15.50 2.61
CA ASN A 231 -9.34 -16.67 1.74
C ASN A 231 -8.41 -16.54 0.51
N SER A 232 -8.34 -15.36 -0.09
CA SER A 232 -7.45 -15.10 -1.23
C SER A 232 -5.97 -15.25 -0.87
N VAL A 233 -5.54 -14.71 0.27
CA VAL A 233 -4.15 -14.89 0.73
C VAL A 233 -3.85 -16.36 0.99
N VAL A 234 -4.76 -17.08 1.66
CA VAL A 234 -4.59 -18.50 1.95
C VAL A 234 -4.53 -19.31 0.67
N LYS A 235 -5.44 -19.09 -0.27
CA LYS A 235 -5.45 -19.79 -1.58
C LYS A 235 -4.20 -19.51 -2.41
N TYR A 236 -3.73 -18.26 -2.44
CA TYR A 236 -2.45 -17.95 -3.08
C TYR A 236 -1.32 -18.73 -2.41
N ALA A 237 -1.18 -18.66 -1.08
CA ALA A 237 -0.11 -19.33 -0.36
C ALA A 237 -0.14 -20.85 -0.51
N SER A 238 -1.34 -21.45 -0.60
CA SER A 238 -1.52 -22.91 -0.72
C SER A 238 -1.48 -23.43 -2.15
N SER A 239 -1.39 -22.58 -3.16
CA SER A 239 -1.35 -23.00 -4.56
C SER A 239 -0.01 -23.55 -5.02
N THR A 240 1.02 -23.53 -4.17
CA THR A 240 2.36 -24.06 -4.47
C THR A 240 2.78 -25.13 -3.46
N THR A 241 3.74 -24.81 -2.57
CA THR A 241 4.37 -25.77 -1.65
C THR A 241 3.76 -25.81 -0.25
N MET A 242 2.89 -24.86 0.10
CA MET A 242 2.26 -24.77 1.41
C MET A 242 0.90 -25.47 1.37
N SER A 243 0.58 -26.28 2.39
CA SER A 243 -0.78 -26.81 2.53
C SER A 243 -1.76 -25.71 2.95
N GLU A 244 -3.03 -25.85 2.61
CA GLU A 244 -4.07 -24.89 2.99
C GLU A 244 -4.19 -24.78 4.52
N GLU A 245 -4.11 -25.89 5.24
CA GLU A 245 -4.10 -25.93 6.69
C GLU A 245 -2.94 -25.11 7.29
N LEU A 246 -1.72 -25.27 6.74
CA LEU A 246 -0.56 -24.50 7.17
C LEU A 246 -0.74 -23.01 6.85
N ALA A 247 -1.33 -22.66 5.71
CA ALA A 247 -1.59 -21.28 5.34
C ALA A 247 -2.58 -20.62 6.30
N TYR A 248 -3.67 -21.29 6.67
CA TYR A 248 -4.60 -20.82 7.70
C TYR A 248 -3.95 -20.72 9.08
N ASP A 249 -3.12 -21.66 9.48
CA ASP A 249 -2.40 -21.61 10.75
C ASP A 249 -1.43 -20.41 10.80
N LEU A 250 -0.62 -20.21 9.76
CA LEU A 250 0.30 -19.06 9.68
C LEU A 250 -0.48 -17.73 9.64
N PHE A 251 -1.55 -17.65 8.85
CA PHE A 251 -2.38 -16.45 8.80
C PHE A 251 -2.98 -16.13 10.17
N SER A 252 -3.56 -17.14 10.83
CA SER A 252 -4.20 -16.97 12.15
C SER A 252 -3.19 -16.52 13.22
N ARG A 253 -1.97 -17.03 13.19
CA ARG A 253 -0.90 -16.61 14.11
C ARG A 253 -0.37 -15.23 13.81
N GLY A 254 -0.21 -14.91 12.52
CA GLY A 254 0.41 -13.66 12.08
C GLY A 254 -0.53 -12.46 12.02
N ILE A 255 -1.84 -12.63 11.96
CA ILE A 255 -2.77 -11.51 11.78
C ILE A 255 -2.76 -10.55 12.96
N LEU A 256 -2.68 -9.25 12.66
CA LEU A 256 -3.01 -8.13 13.56
C LEU A 256 -4.32 -7.48 13.16
N GLY A 257 -4.56 -7.29 11.86
CA GLY A 257 -5.81 -6.73 11.38
C GLY A 257 -6.01 -6.90 9.87
N VAL A 258 -7.27 -7.00 9.46
CA VAL A 258 -7.70 -6.91 8.07
C VAL A 258 -8.69 -5.78 7.94
N MET A 259 -8.43 -4.86 7.00
CA MET A 259 -9.35 -3.78 6.65
C MET A 259 -9.90 -4.02 5.25
N HIS A 260 -11.19 -3.73 5.06
CA HIS A 260 -11.79 -3.63 3.74
C HIS A 260 -12.23 -2.20 3.51
N GLN A 261 -11.61 -1.54 2.53
CA GLN A 261 -11.79 -0.12 2.23
C GLN A 261 -12.46 0.08 0.88
N THR A 262 -13.48 0.93 0.87
CA THR A 262 -14.10 1.48 -0.33
C THR A 262 -14.12 3.00 -0.24
N LEU A 263 -14.37 3.69 -1.35
CA LEU A 263 -14.61 5.13 -1.37
C LEU A 263 -16.09 5.38 -1.61
N ILE A 264 -16.69 6.21 -0.76
CA ILE A 264 -18.08 6.68 -0.88
C ILE A 264 -18.10 8.17 -1.19
N GLY A 265 -19.15 8.61 -1.89
CA GLY A 265 -19.29 10.01 -2.36
C GLY A 265 -18.86 10.19 -3.82
N VAL A 266 -19.44 11.18 -4.49
CA VAL A 266 -19.17 11.49 -5.91
C VAL A 266 -18.07 12.53 -6.03
N HIS A 267 -18.22 13.67 -5.38
CA HIS A 267 -17.27 14.79 -5.44
C HIS A 267 -16.31 14.82 -4.24
N ASP A 268 -16.80 14.50 -3.06
CA ASP A 268 -16.03 14.43 -1.81
C ASP A 268 -15.90 12.95 -1.38
N LYS A 269 -14.97 12.26 -2.01
CA LYS A 269 -14.74 10.83 -1.76
C LYS A 269 -14.15 10.63 -0.38
N ARG A 270 -14.82 9.82 0.44
CA ARG A 270 -14.38 9.46 1.79
C ARG A 270 -14.21 7.96 1.91
N PRO A 271 -13.21 7.48 2.66
CA PRO A 271 -13.07 6.05 2.89
C PRO A 271 -14.19 5.54 3.80
N ALA A 272 -14.83 4.45 3.37
CA ALA A 272 -15.65 3.61 4.21
C ALA A 272 -14.85 2.33 4.48
N VAL A 273 -14.66 1.98 5.77
CA VAL A 273 -13.79 0.88 6.16
C VAL A 273 -14.50 -0.04 7.14
N ASN A 274 -14.59 -1.31 6.76
CA ASN A 274 -14.84 -2.40 7.67
C ASN A 274 -13.49 -2.97 8.14
N TYR A 275 -13.41 -3.41 9.38
CA TYR A 275 -12.16 -3.92 9.95
C TYR A 275 -12.41 -5.07 10.90
N LEU A 276 -11.40 -5.91 11.01
CA LEU A 276 -11.30 -7.01 11.95
C LEU A 276 -9.88 -7.04 12.49
N PHE A 277 -9.74 -7.01 13.81
CA PHE A 277 -8.46 -7.08 14.50
C PHE A 277 -8.37 -8.36 15.32
N ALA A 278 -7.18 -8.92 15.40
CA ALA A 278 -6.84 -9.97 16.35
C ALA A 278 -6.06 -9.36 17.53
N ASN A 279 -6.15 -9.99 18.69
CA ASN A 279 -5.41 -9.57 19.86
C ASN A 279 -3.89 -9.59 19.56
N PRO A 280 -3.17 -8.46 19.68
CA PRO A 280 -1.72 -8.45 19.48
C PRO A 280 -0.96 -9.30 20.52
N ASP A 281 -1.53 -9.52 21.71
CA ASP A 281 -1.01 -10.46 22.69
C ASP A 281 -1.41 -11.90 22.32
N THR A 282 -0.49 -12.61 21.67
CA THR A 282 -0.74 -13.99 21.20
C THR A 282 -0.74 -15.02 22.33
N THR A 283 -0.41 -14.64 23.56
CA THR A 283 -0.47 -15.54 24.73
C THR A 283 -1.89 -15.68 25.26
N LYS A 284 -2.78 -14.76 24.90
CA LYS A 284 -4.19 -14.78 25.27
C LYS A 284 -5.03 -15.43 24.17
N GLY A 285 -6.09 -16.12 24.57
CA GLY A 285 -7.05 -16.69 23.63
C GLY A 285 -7.71 -15.61 22.77
N ASP A 286 -7.82 -15.85 21.46
CA ASP A 286 -8.43 -14.94 20.50
C ASP A 286 -9.43 -15.69 19.63
N GLN A 287 -10.70 -15.31 19.71
CA GLN A 287 -11.78 -15.90 18.94
C GLN A 287 -11.54 -15.72 17.42
N VAL A 288 -11.05 -14.55 16.98
CA VAL A 288 -10.79 -14.25 15.57
C VAL A 288 -9.72 -15.20 15.02
N ARG A 289 -8.63 -15.38 15.76
CA ARG A 289 -7.57 -16.34 15.39
C ARG A 289 -8.09 -17.78 15.32
N GLY A 290 -8.95 -18.17 16.27
CA GLY A 290 -9.58 -19.49 16.29
C GLY A 290 -10.47 -19.76 15.08
N ILE A 291 -11.31 -18.79 14.70
CA ILE A 291 -12.17 -18.87 13.52
C ILE A 291 -11.33 -18.99 12.24
N ILE A 292 -10.30 -18.15 12.09
CA ILE A 292 -9.43 -18.18 10.91
C ILE A 292 -8.70 -19.52 10.82
N LYS A 293 -8.11 -20.00 11.92
CA LYS A 293 -7.41 -21.28 11.96
C LYS A 293 -8.29 -22.46 11.56
N GLY A 294 -9.58 -22.40 11.93
CA GLY A 294 -10.57 -23.42 11.57
C GLY A 294 -11.02 -23.40 10.11
N GLY A 295 -10.61 -22.41 9.32
CA GLY A 295 -10.93 -22.28 7.89
C GLY A 295 -12.39 -21.90 7.59
N ASN A 296 -13.25 -21.83 8.60
CA ASN A 296 -14.64 -21.39 8.45
C ASN A 296 -14.74 -19.89 8.77
N LEU A 297 -14.63 -19.05 7.75
CA LEU A 297 -14.52 -17.59 7.87
C LEU A 297 -15.88 -16.91 8.16
N ASN A 298 -16.66 -17.43 9.11
CA ASN A 298 -17.86 -16.76 9.59
C ASN A 298 -17.49 -15.63 10.57
N LEU A 299 -17.05 -14.51 10.04
CA LEU A 299 -16.48 -13.38 10.77
C LEU A 299 -17.48 -12.24 11.03
N GLY A 300 -18.72 -12.33 10.53
CA GLY A 300 -19.70 -11.24 10.58
C GLY A 300 -19.94 -10.70 11.99
N THR A 301 -20.22 -11.59 12.96
CA THR A 301 -20.45 -11.20 14.36
C THR A 301 -19.23 -10.53 14.99
N SER A 302 -18.02 -11.03 14.70
CA SER A 302 -16.77 -10.43 15.22
C SER A 302 -16.55 -9.03 14.66
N ILE A 303 -16.79 -8.83 13.36
CA ILE A 303 -16.68 -7.54 12.69
C ILE A 303 -17.68 -6.54 13.30
N GLU A 304 -18.94 -6.89 13.38
CA GLU A 304 -19.99 -6.02 13.95
C GLU A 304 -19.72 -5.66 15.40
N THR A 305 -19.29 -6.62 16.20
CA THR A 305 -18.94 -6.41 17.59
C THR A 305 -17.78 -5.43 17.73
N GLN A 306 -16.70 -5.63 16.98
CA GLN A 306 -15.55 -4.73 17.02
C GLN A 306 -15.88 -3.34 16.51
N MET A 307 -16.63 -3.22 15.42
CA MET A 307 -17.09 -1.92 14.92
C MET A 307 -17.96 -1.17 15.93
N THR A 308 -18.85 -1.89 16.64
CA THR A 308 -19.70 -1.30 17.67
C THR A 308 -18.89 -0.86 18.89
N ARG A 309 -17.94 -1.68 19.37
CA ARG A 309 -17.05 -1.33 20.48
C ARG A 309 -16.23 -0.09 20.15
N MET A 310 -15.63 -0.05 18.96
CA MET A 310 -14.80 1.09 18.53
C MET A 310 -15.61 2.38 18.40
N ARG A 311 -16.86 2.34 17.85
CA ARG A 311 -17.74 3.50 17.80
C ARG A 311 -18.10 4.04 19.20
N LYS A 312 -18.16 3.17 20.20
CA LYS A 312 -18.42 3.53 21.59
C LYS A 312 -17.15 3.92 22.37
N GLY A 313 -15.97 3.96 21.71
CA GLY A 313 -14.69 4.21 22.36
C GLY A 313 -14.26 3.13 23.37
N MET A 314 -14.81 1.92 23.23
CA MET A 314 -14.50 0.79 24.11
C MET A 314 -13.24 0.07 23.61
N ASN A 315 -12.48 -0.50 24.55
CA ASN A 315 -11.36 -1.36 24.21
C ASN A 315 -11.81 -2.57 23.36
N LEU A 316 -11.13 -2.87 22.26
CA LEU A 316 -11.42 -4.05 21.45
C LEU A 316 -11.15 -5.36 22.19
N PHE A 317 -10.13 -5.35 23.03
CA PHE A 317 -9.65 -6.51 23.81
C PHE A 317 -9.69 -6.16 25.30
N PRO A 318 -10.86 -6.33 25.97
CA PRO A 318 -11.05 -5.88 27.36
C PRO A 318 -10.13 -6.57 28.36
N ASP A 319 -9.63 -7.76 28.04
CA ASP A 319 -8.76 -8.56 28.92
C ASP A 319 -7.28 -8.13 28.85
N LEU A 320 -6.98 -7.05 28.12
CA LEU A 320 -5.63 -6.46 28.00
C LEU A 320 -5.38 -5.30 28.99
N SER A 321 -6.32 -5.00 29.87
CA SER A 321 -6.17 -3.95 30.89
C SER A 321 -5.52 -4.48 32.16
#